data_a588b93d694e3e04be6fe507fd1ea0e1
#
_entry.id   a588b93d694e3e04be6fe507fd1ea0e1
#
_cell.length_a   1.000
_cell.length_b   1.000
_cell.length_c   1.000
_cell.angle_alpha   90.00
_cell.angle_beta   90.00
_cell.angle_gamma   90.00
#
_symmetry.space_group_name_H-M   'P 1'
#
loop_
_entity.id
_entity.type
_entity.pdbx_description
1 polymer ?
#
loop_
_entity_poly.entity_id
_entity_poly.type
_entity_poly.pdbx_seq_one_letter_code
_entity_poly.pdbx_strand_id
1 'polypeptide(L)'
;VTSLKKNAGRNNQGKITVRHHGGGNRRKYRVIDFKRNKKDGIPAKVIGIEYDPNRTANIALICYADGEKAYILAPQGLTDGMTVMSGAEAEVRVGNCLPLENIPVGTMVHNIELYAGKGGQLVRSAGMAAQLMAKEGKYATLRLPSGEMRMVPLNCRATVGVIGNGDHNLVKIGKAGRKRHM
;
A
#
# COMPACT_ATOMS: atom_id res chain seq x y z
N VAL A 1 -3.34 -16.17 2.13
CA VAL A 1 -3.75 -16.12 0.71
C VAL A 1 -5.15 -16.72 0.60
N THR A 2 -6.07 -15.99 -0.03
CA THR A 2 -7.48 -16.37 -0.19
C THR A 2 -7.86 -16.48 -1.67
N SER A 3 -9.00 -17.11 -1.95
CA SER A 3 -9.56 -17.12 -3.30
C SER A 3 -10.19 -15.76 -3.62
N LEU A 4 -10.05 -15.30 -4.85
CA LEU A 4 -10.71 -14.10 -5.35
C LEU A 4 -11.94 -14.49 -6.17
N LYS A 5 -13.13 -14.15 -5.69
CA LYS A 5 -14.38 -14.34 -6.43
C LYS A 5 -14.51 -13.25 -7.49
N LYS A 6 -14.78 -13.67 -8.74
CA LYS A 6 -14.98 -12.77 -9.88
C LYS A 6 -16.41 -12.87 -10.37
N ASN A 7 -17.04 -11.73 -10.60
CA ASN A 7 -18.42 -11.67 -11.11
C ASN A 7 -18.49 -11.38 -12.62
N ALA A 8 -17.38 -10.96 -13.24
CA ALA A 8 -17.30 -10.67 -14.68
C ALA A 8 -18.45 -9.79 -15.21
N GLY A 9 -18.83 -8.77 -14.47
CA GLY A 9 -19.94 -7.86 -14.80
C GLY A 9 -21.34 -8.43 -14.63
N ARG A 10 -21.51 -9.63 -14.04
CA ARG A 10 -22.81 -10.26 -13.79
C ARG A 10 -23.35 -9.84 -12.42
N ASN A 11 -24.70 -9.71 -12.36
CA ASN A 11 -25.42 -9.48 -11.11
C ASN A 11 -25.69 -10.81 -10.36
N ASN A 12 -26.48 -10.75 -9.29
CA ASN A 12 -26.89 -11.93 -8.51
C ASN A 12 -27.74 -12.95 -9.30
N GLN A 13 -28.39 -12.52 -10.39
CA GLN A 13 -29.17 -13.38 -11.28
C GLN A 13 -28.34 -13.94 -12.46
N GLY A 14 -27.04 -13.64 -12.52
CA GLY A 14 -26.15 -14.07 -13.59
C GLY A 14 -26.28 -13.25 -14.89
N LYS A 15 -27.08 -12.19 -14.90
CA LYS A 15 -27.24 -11.30 -16.07
C LYS A 15 -26.11 -10.29 -16.14
N ILE A 16 -25.63 -9.99 -17.34
CA ILE A 16 -24.61 -8.97 -17.57
C ILE A 16 -25.25 -7.58 -17.38
N THR A 17 -24.89 -6.90 -16.30
CA THR A 17 -25.32 -5.53 -15.99
C THR A 17 -24.24 -4.50 -16.26
N VAL A 18 -22.98 -4.92 -16.27
CA VAL A 18 -21.83 -4.08 -16.62
C VAL A 18 -21.10 -4.72 -17.78
N ARG A 19 -21.14 -4.05 -18.94
CA ARG A 19 -20.48 -4.51 -20.16
C ARG A 19 -18.95 -4.36 -20.09
N HIS A 20 -18.25 -5.09 -20.94
CA HIS A 20 -16.79 -5.04 -21.10
C HIS A 20 -16.00 -5.44 -19.87
N HIS A 21 -16.60 -6.21 -18.95
CA HIS A 21 -15.91 -6.84 -17.83
C HIS A 21 -15.76 -8.34 -18.05
N GLY A 22 -14.52 -8.80 -18.23
CA GLY A 22 -14.18 -10.21 -18.30
C GLY A 22 -13.75 -10.78 -16.94
N GLY A 23 -13.67 -12.12 -16.86
CA GLY A 23 -13.15 -12.82 -15.68
C GLY A 23 -11.61 -12.69 -15.54
N GLY A 24 -10.89 -12.44 -16.65
CA GLY A 24 -9.44 -12.47 -16.70
C GLY A 24 -8.84 -13.81 -16.26
N ASN A 25 -7.56 -13.84 -15.96
CA ASN A 25 -6.91 -15.02 -15.41
C ASN A 25 -7.35 -15.29 -13.97
N ARG A 26 -7.32 -16.56 -13.56
CA ARG A 26 -7.55 -16.95 -12.17
C ARG A 26 -6.41 -16.41 -11.31
N ARG A 27 -6.77 -15.70 -10.23
CA ARG A 27 -5.82 -15.08 -9.30
C ARG A 27 -6.14 -15.47 -7.87
N LYS A 28 -5.11 -15.57 -7.05
CA LYS A 28 -5.25 -15.64 -5.59
C LYS A 28 -5.08 -14.23 -5.02
N TYR A 29 -5.77 -13.94 -3.93
CA TYR A 29 -5.64 -12.67 -3.21
C TYR A 29 -4.76 -12.85 -1.97
N ARG A 30 -3.77 -12.00 -1.85
CA ARG A 30 -2.94 -11.89 -0.65
C ARG A 30 -3.52 -10.80 0.22
N VAL A 31 -3.83 -11.15 1.48
CA VAL A 31 -4.37 -10.18 2.44
C VAL A 31 -3.23 -9.26 2.87
N ILE A 32 -3.33 -7.99 2.50
CA ILE A 32 -2.35 -6.97 2.85
C ILE A 32 -2.78 -6.28 4.13
N ASP A 33 -1.86 -6.07 5.06
CA ASP A 33 -2.08 -5.28 6.25
C ASP A 33 -1.94 -3.79 5.94
N PHE A 34 -3.06 -3.15 5.57
CA PHE A 34 -3.10 -1.72 5.31
C PHE A 34 -3.18 -0.87 6.59
N LYS A 35 -3.56 -1.46 7.71
CA LYS A 35 -3.72 -0.74 8.98
C LYS A 35 -2.42 -0.63 9.76
N ARG A 36 -1.66 -1.70 9.79
CA ARG A 36 -0.40 -1.80 10.53
C ARG A 36 -0.47 -1.34 11.99
N ASN A 37 -1.60 -1.60 12.65
CA ASN A 37 -1.86 -1.15 14.02
C ASN A 37 -1.96 -2.29 15.03
N LYS A 38 -1.90 -3.55 14.58
CA LYS A 38 -2.05 -4.71 15.48
C LYS A 38 -0.84 -4.98 16.34
N LYS A 39 0.35 -4.63 15.86
CA LYS A 39 1.64 -5.01 16.42
C LYS A 39 2.54 -3.80 16.60
N ASP A 40 2.01 -2.75 17.26
CA ASP A 40 2.80 -1.56 17.54
C ASP A 40 3.97 -1.87 18.47
N GLY A 41 5.14 -1.29 18.17
CA GLY A 41 6.35 -1.49 18.95
C GLY A 41 7.06 -2.83 18.76
N ILE A 42 6.47 -3.77 18.01
CA ILE A 42 7.10 -5.06 17.74
C ILE A 42 7.86 -5.00 16.41
N PRO A 43 9.19 -5.22 16.40
CA PRO A 43 9.96 -5.24 15.18
C PRO A 43 9.59 -6.46 14.32
N ALA A 44 9.57 -6.26 13.01
CA ALA A 44 9.37 -7.31 12.02
C ALA A 44 10.52 -7.35 11.04
N LYS A 45 10.95 -8.54 10.67
CA LYS A 45 12.00 -8.75 9.67
C LYS A 45 11.38 -9.01 8.31
N VAL A 46 11.89 -8.36 7.27
CA VAL A 46 11.50 -8.61 5.88
C VAL A 46 12.07 -9.97 5.45
N ILE A 47 11.19 -10.90 5.09
CA ILE A 47 11.57 -12.23 4.61
C ILE A 47 11.86 -12.18 3.11
N GLY A 48 11.05 -11.46 2.35
CA GLY A 48 11.22 -11.36 0.90
C GLY A 48 10.24 -10.38 0.26
N ILE A 49 10.60 -9.94 -0.93
CA ILE A 49 9.73 -9.12 -1.79
C ILE A 49 9.06 -10.03 -2.80
N GLU A 50 7.73 -9.95 -2.91
CA GLU A 50 6.92 -10.83 -3.75
C GLU A 50 6.10 -10.04 -4.77
N TYR A 51 5.80 -10.68 -5.89
CA TYR A 51 4.88 -10.19 -6.90
C TYR A 51 3.42 -10.45 -6.47
N ASP A 52 2.56 -9.44 -6.62
CA ASP A 52 1.12 -9.59 -6.43
C ASP A 52 0.37 -9.24 -7.73
N PRO A 53 -0.38 -10.18 -8.32
CA PRO A 53 -1.11 -9.93 -9.57
C PRO A 53 -2.30 -8.96 -9.42
N ASN A 54 -2.70 -8.63 -8.19
CA ASN A 54 -3.87 -7.79 -7.91
C ASN A 54 -3.53 -6.30 -7.78
N ARG A 55 -2.26 -5.94 -7.86
CA ARG A 55 -1.79 -4.56 -7.73
C ARG A 55 -0.55 -4.30 -8.59
N THR A 56 -0.26 -3.04 -8.81
CA THR A 56 0.92 -2.63 -9.58
C THR A 56 2.19 -2.66 -8.74
N ALA A 57 2.07 -2.42 -7.42
CA ALA A 57 3.18 -2.46 -6.49
C ALA A 57 3.54 -3.91 -6.09
N ASN A 58 4.82 -4.16 -5.82
CA ASN A 58 5.25 -5.36 -5.16
C ASN A 58 4.86 -5.33 -3.68
N ILE A 59 4.81 -6.49 -3.06
CA ILE A 59 4.52 -6.66 -1.64
C ILE A 59 5.71 -7.28 -0.91
N ALA A 60 5.84 -6.99 0.38
CA ALA A 60 6.85 -7.56 1.24
C ALA A 60 6.21 -8.51 2.25
N LEU A 61 6.75 -9.71 2.37
CA LEU A 61 6.42 -10.64 3.45
C LEU A 61 7.28 -10.29 4.65
N ILE A 62 6.66 -9.92 5.76
CA ILE A 62 7.33 -9.61 7.02
C ILE A 62 6.98 -10.66 8.08
N CYS A 63 7.91 -10.92 8.97
CA CYS A 63 7.73 -11.79 10.14
C CYS A 63 8.05 -10.98 11.39
N TYR A 64 7.05 -10.82 12.25
CA TYR A 64 7.21 -10.17 13.55
C TYR A 64 8.05 -11.03 14.50
N ALA A 65 8.61 -10.40 15.54
CA ALA A 65 9.41 -11.10 16.55
C ALA A 65 8.65 -12.22 17.28
N ASP A 66 7.31 -12.13 17.34
CA ASP A 66 6.43 -13.14 17.90
C ASP A 66 6.09 -14.31 16.93
N GLY A 67 6.63 -14.28 15.71
CA GLY A 67 6.43 -15.29 14.69
C GLY A 67 5.23 -15.07 13.76
N GLU A 68 4.36 -14.09 14.01
CA GLU A 68 3.27 -13.76 13.10
C GLU A 68 3.79 -13.13 11.79
N LYS A 69 3.23 -13.58 10.69
CA LYS A 69 3.58 -13.08 9.35
C LYS A 69 2.49 -12.21 8.78
N ALA A 70 2.88 -11.16 8.07
CA ALA A 70 1.97 -10.26 7.38
C ALA A 70 2.54 -9.82 6.03
N TYR A 71 1.67 -9.37 5.14
CA TYR A 71 2.08 -8.68 3.92
C TYR A 71 1.89 -7.19 4.06
N ILE A 72 2.87 -6.43 3.58
CA ILE A 72 2.82 -4.96 3.46
C ILE A 72 3.17 -4.56 2.03
N LEU A 73 2.85 -3.33 1.64
CA LEU A 73 3.37 -2.76 0.39
C LEU A 73 4.89 -2.62 0.49
N ALA A 74 5.61 -2.96 -0.58
CA ALA A 74 7.05 -2.87 -0.61
C ALA A 74 7.49 -1.47 -1.06
N PRO A 75 8.04 -0.62 -0.17
CA PRO A 75 8.64 0.63 -0.57
C PRO A 75 9.97 0.42 -1.29
N GLN A 76 10.37 1.40 -2.09
CA GLN A 76 11.65 1.42 -2.77
C GLN A 76 12.80 1.39 -1.74
N GLY A 77 13.79 0.55 -1.99
CA GLY A 77 14.93 0.39 -1.10
C GLY A 77 14.73 -0.61 0.04
N LEU A 78 13.53 -1.18 0.19
CA LEU A 78 13.29 -2.27 1.13
C LEU A 78 13.86 -3.57 0.56
N THR A 79 14.74 -4.22 1.32
CA THR A 79 15.37 -5.49 0.94
C THR A 79 15.18 -6.55 2.01
N ASP A 80 15.46 -7.79 1.64
CA ASP A 80 15.40 -8.93 2.55
C ASP A 80 16.34 -8.71 3.75
N GLY A 81 15.87 -9.08 4.92
CA GLY A 81 16.62 -8.94 6.16
C GLY A 81 16.50 -7.59 6.87
N MET A 82 15.95 -6.56 6.21
CA MET A 82 15.67 -5.28 6.87
C MET A 82 14.59 -5.43 7.93
N THR A 83 14.66 -4.57 8.94
CA THR A 83 13.66 -4.49 10.01
C THR A 83 12.70 -3.34 9.77
N VAL A 84 11.41 -3.59 9.93
CA VAL A 84 10.34 -2.59 9.90
C VAL A 84 9.53 -2.63 11.19
N MET A 85 9.01 -1.49 11.61
CA MET A 85 8.23 -1.36 12.82
C MET A 85 7.07 -0.39 12.61
N SER A 86 6.01 -0.57 13.36
CA SER A 86 4.85 0.32 13.39
C SER A 86 4.68 0.93 14.77
N GLY A 87 4.06 2.08 14.84
CA GLY A 87 3.74 2.76 16.10
C GLY A 87 4.35 4.15 16.21
N ALA A 88 3.95 4.88 17.24
CA ALA A 88 4.39 6.25 17.47
C ALA A 88 5.89 6.35 17.80
N GLU A 89 6.46 5.31 18.39
CA GLU A 89 7.87 5.24 18.80
C GLU A 89 8.79 4.70 17.70
N ALA A 90 8.24 4.32 16.54
CA ALA A 90 9.05 3.83 15.44
C ALA A 90 9.94 4.93 14.88
N GLU A 91 11.15 4.57 14.47
CA GLU A 91 12.05 5.50 13.79
C GLU A 91 11.51 5.89 12.41
N VAL A 92 11.86 7.08 11.95
CA VAL A 92 11.49 7.56 10.61
C VAL A 92 12.42 6.92 9.57
N ARG A 93 12.15 5.66 9.25
CA ARG A 93 12.88 4.87 8.26
C ARG A 93 11.91 4.29 7.23
N VAL A 94 12.44 4.02 6.03
CA VAL A 94 11.66 3.41 4.94
C VAL A 94 11.01 2.09 5.40
N GLY A 95 9.71 1.98 5.18
CA GLY A 95 8.91 0.82 5.57
C GLY A 95 8.26 0.91 6.96
N ASN A 96 8.67 1.85 7.81
CA ASN A 96 8.05 2.06 9.10
C ASN A 96 6.73 2.85 8.98
N CYS A 97 5.75 2.47 9.78
CA CYS A 97 4.44 3.10 9.81
C CYS A 97 4.26 3.89 11.11
N LEU A 98 3.99 5.19 10.98
CA LEU A 98 3.84 6.11 12.11
C LEU A 98 2.58 6.98 11.93
N PRO A 99 2.03 7.52 13.03
CA PRO A 99 1.11 8.65 12.94
C PRO A 99 1.78 9.86 12.26
N LEU A 100 1.03 10.62 11.48
CA LEU A 100 1.56 11.78 10.76
C LEU A 100 2.17 12.84 11.70
N GLU A 101 1.68 12.94 12.93
CA GLU A 101 2.23 13.83 13.95
C GLU A 101 3.70 13.56 14.27
N ASN A 102 4.15 12.29 14.15
CA ASN A 102 5.50 11.86 14.47
C ASN A 102 6.42 11.81 13.23
N ILE A 103 5.91 12.12 12.05
CA ILE A 103 6.69 12.14 10.81
C ILE A 103 7.14 13.58 10.53
N PRO A 104 8.44 13.86 10.28
CA PRO A 104 8.92 15.20 9.97
C PRO A 104 8.30 15.74 8.67
N VAL A 105 8.10 17.05 8.61
CA VAL A 105 7.71 17.77 7.38
C VAL A 105 8.77 17.57 6.29
N GLY A 106 8.33 17.39 5.06
CA GLY A 106 9.20 17.11 3.92
C GLY A 106 9.40 15.62 3.61
N THR A 107 8.99 14.72 4.50
CA THR A 107 9.13 13.27 4.33
C THR A 107 8.17 12.75 3.25
N MET A 108 8.66 11.85 2.42
CA MET A 108 7.84 11.11 1.45
C MET A 108 7.16 9.93 2.14
N VAL A 109 5.86 9.80 1.96
CA VAL A 109 5.02 8.78 2.61
C VAL A 109 4.08 8.11 1.63
N HIS A 110 3.64 6.92 1.96
CA HIS A 110 2.65 6.16 1.20
C HIS A 110 1.70 5.41 2.14
N ASN A 111 0.68 4.75 1.59
CA ASN A 111 -0.32 4.01 2.35
C ASN A 111 -0.94 4.84 3.48
N ILE A 112 -1.49 6.00 3.12
CA ILE A 112 -1.95 7.02 4.06
C ILE A 112 -3.41 6.79 4.41
N GLU A 113 -3.74 6.85 5.68
CA GLU A 113 -5.13 6.83 6.16
C GLU A 113 -5.82 8.18 5.89
N LEU A 114 -7.11 8.11 5.55
CA LEU A 114 -8.00 9.29 5.53
C LEU A 114 -8.66 9.53 6.88
N TYR A 115 -8.95 8.43 7.58
CA TYR A 115 -9.53 8.43 8.92
C TYR A 115 -8.72 7.49 9.79
N ALA A 116 -8.41 7.91 11.00
CA ALA A 116 -7.61 7.11 11.92
C ALA A 116 -8.22 5.71 12.16
N GLY A 117 -7.40 4.70 12.08
CA GLY A 117 -7.80 3.30 12.32
C GLY A 117 -8.54 2.60 11.18
N LYS A 118 -8.89 3.33 10.10
CA LYS A 118 -9.61 2.73 8.96
C LYS A 118 -8.70 1.94 8.03
N GLY A 119 -7.42 2.20 8.05
CA GLY A 119 -6.41 1.63 7.16
C GLY A 119 -6.03 2.55 6.01
N GLY A 120 -4.86 2.32 5.42
CA GLY A 120 -4.33 3.13 4.33
C GLY A 120 -5.21 3.05 3.08
N GLN A 121 -5.55 4.20 2.53
CA GLN A 121 -6.39 4.34 1.34
C GLN A 121 -5.71 5.13 0.23
N LEU A 122 -4.89 6.11 0.58
CA LEU A 122 -4.20 6.98 -0.37
C LEU A 122 -2.79 6.45 -0.68
N VAL A 123 -2.34 6.67 -1.90
CA VAL A 123 -0.96 6.42 -2.34
C VAL A 123 -0.53 4.98 -2.12
N ARG A 124 -1.08 4.06 -2.93
CA ARG A 124 -0.80 2.62 -2.85
C ARG A 124 -0.27 2.01 -4.15
N SER A 125 -0.24 2.79 -5.23
CA SER A 125 0.22 2.31 -6.54
C SER A 125 1.74 2.36 -6.68
N ALA A 126 2.28 1.56 -7.59
CA ALA A 126 3.72 1.49 -7.88
C ALA A 126 4.34 2.86 -8.19
N GLY A 127 5.48 3.13 -7.60
CA GLY A 127 6.24 4.35 -7.82
C GLY A 127 5.65 5.62 -7.19
N MET A 128 4.52 5.53 -6.51
CA MET A 128 3.82 6.69 -5.95
C MET A 128 4.28 7.01 -4.54
N ALA A 129 4.27 8.31 -4.22
CA ALA A 129 4.47 8.84 -2.87
C ALA A 129 3.74 10.17 -2.73
N ALA A 130 3.35 10.51 -1.51
CA ALA A 130 2.91 11.84 -1.13
C ALA A 130 3.98 12.50 -0.27
N GLN A 131 4.05 13.82 -0.31
CA GLN A 131 4.97 14.57 0.55
C GLN A 131 4.19 15.26 1.67
N LEU A 132 4.67 15.12 2.90
CA LEU A 132 4.15 15.86 4.04
C LEU A 132 4.66 17.29 3.96
N MET A 133 3.77 18.24 3.66
CA MET A 133 4.13 19.63 3.40
C MET A 133 4.10 20.51 4.65
N ALA A 134 3.08 20.33 5.48
CA ALA A 134 2.87 21.15 6.67
C ALA A 134 2.04 20.42 7.72
N LYS A 135 2.14 20.89 8.95
CA LYS A 135 1.28 20.46 10.07
C LYS A 135 0.70 21.71 10.72
N GLU A 136 -0.63 21.80 10.72
CA GLU A 136 -1.36 22.96 11.27
C GLU A 136 -2.51 22.49 12.15
N GLY A 137 -2.50 22.87 13.41
CA GLY A 137 -3.53 22.48 14.36
C GLY A 137 -3.64 20.96 14.49
N LYS A 138 -4.79 20.40 14.10
CA LYS A 138 -5.07 18.95 14.15
C LYS A 138 -4.87 18.25 12.81
N TYR A 139 -4.38 18.95 11.79
CA TYR A 139 -4.30 18.48 10.43
C TYR A 139 -2.88 18.53 9.88
N ALA A 140 -2.57 17.54 9.03
CA ALA A 140 -1.40 17.52 8.17
C ALA A 140 -1.80 17.83 6.73
N THR A 141 -1.03 18.64 6.03
CA THR A 141 -1.21 18.91 4.61
C THR A 141 -0.29 18.03 3.80
N LEU A 142 -0.86 17.24 2.91
CA LEU A 142 -0.17 16.30 2.03
C LEU A 142 -0.27 16.76 0.58
N ARG A 143 0.85 16.75 -0.12
CA ARG A 143 0.88 16.88 -1.57
C ARG A 143 0.79 15.49 -2.19
N LEU A 144 -0.35 15.19 -2.82
CA LEU A 144 -0.60 13.92 -3.48
C LEU A 144 0.12 13.80 -4.83
N PRO A 145 0.28 12.57 -5.38
CA PRO A 145 0.88 12.38 -6.71
C PRO A 145 0.17 13.13 -7.85
N SER A 146 -1.12 13.40 -7.70
CA SER A 146 -1.91 14.23 -8.64
C SER A 146 -1.56 15.73 -8.61
N GLY A 147 -0.78 16.18 -7.62
CA GLY A 147 -0.50 17.59 -7.34
C GLY A 147 -1.49 18.24 -6.38
N GLU A 148 -2.58 17.56 -6.02
CA GLU A 148 -3.57 18.06 -5.05
C GLU A 148 -2.95 18.19 -3.66
N MET A 149 -3.27 19.31 -2.99
CA MET A 149 -2.96 19.53 -1.58
C MET A 149 -4.15 19.10 -0.73
N ARG A 150 -3.98 18.07 0.08
CA ARG A 150 -5.06 17.51 0.89
C ARG A 150 -4.74 17.54 2.37
N MET A 151 -5.71 17.92 3.16
CA MET A 151 -5.60 17.91 4.63
C MET A 151 -6.11 16.58 5.18
N VAL A 152 -5.37 16.00 6.10
CA VAL A 152 -5.68 14.73 6.79
C VAL A 152 -5.43 14.91 8.28
N PRO A 153 -6.24 14.32 9.18
CA PRO A 153 -5.97 14.41 10.62
C PRO A 153 -4.57 13.89 10.99
N LEU A 154 -3.91 14.54 11.93
CA LEU A 154 -2.55 14.20 12.38
C LEU A 154 -2.42 12.80 13.00
N ASN A 155 -3.50 12.27 13.57
CA ASN A 155 -3.54 10.93 14.14
C ASN A 155 -3.67 9.79 13.09
N CYS A 156 -3.86 10.14 11.82
CA CYS A 156 -3.82 9.17 10.73
C CYS A 156 -2.41 8.65 10.54
N ARG A 157 -2.30 7.37 10.19
CA ARG A 157 -1.02 6.70 9.96
C ARG A 157 -0.61 6.77 8.49
N ALA A 158 0.69 6.79 8.28
CA ALA A 158 1.31 6.66 6.96
C ALA A 158 2.60 5.85 7.07
N THR A 159 3.00 5.23 5.98
CA THR A 159 4.27 4.50 5.90
C THR A 159 5.32 5.36 5.21
N VAL A 160 6.51 5.43 5.78
CA VAL A 160 7.62 6.23 5.25
C VAL A 160 8.19 5.60 3.99
N GLY A 161 8.43 6.41 2.98
CA GLY A 161 9.09 6.03 1.74
C GLY A 161 8.20 6.15 0.51
N VAL A 162 8.78 5.83 -0.63
CA VAL A 162 8.14 5.78 -1.95
C VAL A 162 7.85 4.32 -2.27
N ILE A 163 6.68 4.02 -2.84
CA ILE A 163 6.35 2.65 -3.25
C ILE A 163 7.31 2.20 -4.36
N GLY A 164 7.79 0.97 -4.28
CA GLY A 164 8.67 0.37 -5.27
C GLY A 164 8.01 0.09 -6.61
N ASN A 165 8.74 -0.58 -7.51
CA ASN A 165 8.30 -0.91 -8.86
C ASN A 165 7.94 0.32 -9.72
N GLY A 166 8.70 1.40 -9.56
CA GLY A 166 8.45 2.69 -10.24
C GLY A 166 8.44 2.59 -11.77
N ASP A 167 9.14 1.62 -12.34
CA ASP A 167 9.22 1.38 -13.80
C ASP A 167 7.97 0.69 -14.37
N HIS A 168 6.97 0.37 -13.55
CA HIS A 168 5.75 -0.31 -14.01
C HIS A 168 5.08 0.40 -15.19
N ASN A 169 5.09 1.72 -15.22
CA ASN A 169 4.51 2.52 -16.31
C ASN A 169 5.28 2.39 -17.64
N LEU A 170 6.53 1.96 -17.60
CA LEU A 170 7.38 1.81 -18.78
C LEU A 170 7.18 0.45 -19.46
N VAL A 171 6.49 -0.47 -18.82
CA VAL A 171 6.25 -1.83 -19.34
C VAL A 171 5.34 -1.78 -20.54
N LYS A 172 5.85 -2.23 -21.69
CA LYS A 172 5.08 -2.40 -22.92
C LYS A 172 4.40 -3.76 -22.92
N ILE A 173 3.08 -3.76 -23.04
CA ILE A 173 2.27 -5.00 -23.01
C ILE A 173 2.52 -5.87 -24.25
N GLY A 174 2.85 -5.25 -25.38
CA GLY A 174 3.25 -5.89 -26.64
C GLY A 174 2.09 -6.30 -27.52
N LYS A 175 1.06 -6.93 -26.99
CA LYS A 175 -0.10 -7.40 -27.79
C LYS A 175 -1.42 -7.23 -27.05
N ALA A 176 -2.50 -7.07 -27.82
CA ALA A 176 -3.86 -6.89 -27.29
C ALA A 176 -4.34 -8.04 -26.39
N GLY A 177 -3.95 -9.28 -26.70
CA GLY A 177 -4.31 -10.45 -25.90
C GLY A 177 -3.79 -10.37 -24.44
N ARG A 178 -2.61 -9.80 -24.20
CA ARG A 178 -2.10 -9.58 -22.85
C ARG A 178 -2.94 -8.57 -22.08
N LYS A 179 -3.35 -7.47 -22.74
CA LYS A 179 -4.24 -6.47 -22.13
C LYS A 179 -5.61 -7.05 -21.78
N ARG A 180 -6.13 -7.95 -22.63
CA ARG A 180 -7.42 -8.62 -22.39
C ARG A 180 -7.42 -9.49 -21.14
N HIS A 181 -6.31 -10.08 -20.79
CA HIS A 181 -6.15 -10.98 -19.63
C HIS A 181 -5.76 -10.28 -18.33
N MET A 182 -5.61 -8.96 -18.33
CA MET A 182 -5.32 -8.12 -17.12
C MET A 182 -6.51 -7.89 -16.18
#